data_aa3e1546ef318b1da6ddad93c8c8f94e
#
_entry.id   aa3e1546ef318b1da6ddad93c8c8f94e
#
_cell.length_a   1.000
_cell.length_b   1.000
_cell.length_c   1.000
_cell.angle_alpha   90.00
_cell.angle_beta   90.00
_cell.angle_gamma   90.00
#
_symmetry.space_group_name_H-M   'P 1'
#
loop_
_entity.id
_entity.type
_entity.pdbx_description
1 polymer ?
#
loop_
_entity_poly.entity_id
_entity_poly.type
_entity_poly.pdbx_seq_one_letter_code
_entity_poly.pdbx_strand_id
1 'polypeptide(L)'
;MTDVITFSRPYAEAAYKVAVNDNTIDIWLQDMNILGKAVKDRRVKALLASPKIKKLDKIGFLTSLTNNKNELLESFLSVLIDNKKIYYMDSIFDLYQEMVLNNNNITIA
;
A
#
# COMPACT_ATOMS: atom_id res chain seq x y z
N MET A 1 3.22 15.02 -11.20
CA MET A 1 3.20 16.22 -10.37
C MET A 1 3.68 15.94 -8.97
N THR A 2 4.24 16.97 -8.38
CA THR A 2 4.74 16.89 -7.01
C THR A 2 3.64 16.51 -6.02
N ASP A 3 2.39 16.83 -6.35
CA ASP A 3 1.27 16.61 -5.44
C ASP A 3 1.06 15.13 -5.13
N VAL A 4 1.19 14.27 -6.14
CA VAL A 4 1.00 12.83 -5.94
C VAL A 4 2.05 12.29 -4.96
N ILE A 5 3.30 12.70 -5.11
CA ILE A 5 4.37 12.29 -4.22
C ILE A 5 4.13 12.83 -2.82
N THR A 6 3.69 14.09 -2.72
CA THR A 6 3.40 14.72 -1.43
C THR A 6 2.29 13.98 -0.69
N PHE A 7 1.22 13.60 -1.40
CA PHE A 7 0.12 12.86 -0.80
C PHE A 7 0.54 11.45 -0.38
N SER A 8 1.41 10.82 -1.16
CA SER A 8 1.76 9.42 -0.96
C SER A 8 2.80 9.21 0.13
N ARG A 9 3.68 10.20 0.33
CA ARG A 9 4.81 10.05 1.24
C ARG A 9 4.43 9.69 2.68
N PRO A 10 3.44 10.34 3.31
CA PRO A 10 3.10 9.97 4.70
C PRO A 10 2.67 8.51 4.82
N TYR A 11 1.98 8.00 3.82
CA TYR A 11 1.51 6.62 3.85
C TYR A 11 2.66 5.64 3.66
N ALA A 12 3.59 5.97 2.76
CA ALA A 12 4.78 5.14 2.56
C ALA A 12 5.63 5.11 3.84
N GLU A 13 5.78 6.25 4.49
CA GLU A 13 6.55 6.34 5.73
C GLU A 13 5.89 5.52 6.84
N ALA A 14 4.57 5.59 6.96
CA ALA A 14 3.85 4.83 7.96
C ALA A 14 4.01 3.33 7.73
N ALA A 15 3.86 2.89 6.48
CA ALA A 15 4.04 1.48 6.14
C ALA A 15 5.46 1.02 6.45
N TYR A 16 6.45 1.84 6.11
CA TYR A 16 7.84 1.50 6.34
C TYR A 16 8.14 1.35 7.84
N LYS A 17 7.62 2.25 8.67
CA LYS A 17 7.81 2.17 10.12
C LYS A 17 7.24 0.86 10.67
N VAL A 18 6.04 0.50 10.24
CA VAL A 18 5.40 -0.74 10.69
C VAL A 18 6.23 -1.93 10.24
N ALA A 19 6.66 -1.92 8.99
CA ALA A 19 7.42 -3.04 8.43
C ALA A 19 8.74 -3.23 9.13
N VAL A 20 9.44 -2.15 9.45
CA VAL A 20 10.71 -2.22 10.18
C VAL A 20 10.46 -2.77 11.58
N ASN A 21 9.46 -2.26 12.26
CA ASN A 21 9.13 -2.64 13.62
C ASN A 21 8.78 -4.13 13.72
N ASP A 22 8.13 -4.67 12.72
CA ASP A 22 7.67 -6.06 12.72
C ASP A 22 8.62 -7.01 11.99
N ASN A 23 9.72 -6.50 11.41
CA ASN A 23 10.63 -7.30 10.58
C ASN A 23 9.92 -7.92 9.40
N THR A 24 9.03 -7.15 8.76
CA THR A 24 8.24 -7.62 7.64
C THR A 24 8.42 -6.75 6.39
N ILE A 25 9.61 -6.15 6.25
CA ILE A 25 9.87 -5.24 5.12
C ILE A 25 9.63 -5.93 3.78
N ASP A 26 10.11 -7.16 3.63
CA ASP A 26 9.97 -7.89 2.36
C ASP A 26 8.51 -8.27 2.07
N ILE A 27 7.77 -8.62 3.12
CA ILE A 27 6.37 -8.99 2.97
C ILE A 27 5.56 -7.79 2.51
N TRP A 28 5.79 -6.62 3.13
CA TRP A 28 5.13 -5.39 2.73
C TRP A 28 5.50 -5.00 1.31
N LEU A 29 6.77 -5.19 0.94
CA LEU A 29 7.24 -4.87 -0.39
C LEU A 29 6.48 -5.69 -1.45
N GLN A 30 6.35 -7.00 -1.22
CA GLN A 30 5.62 -7.87 -2.12
C GLN A 30 4.15 -7.50 -2.21
N ASP A 31 3.52 -7.30 -1.05
CA ASP A 31 2.09 -7.01 -0.99
C ASP A 31 1.78 -5.67 -1.65
N MET A 32 2.56 -4.65 -1.36
CA MET A 32 2.33 -3.33 -1.94
C MET A 32 2.59 -3.33 -3.44
N ASN A 33 3.53 -4.12 -3.92
CA ASN A 33 3.77 -4.28 -5.35
C ASN A 33 2.55 -4.87 -6.04
N ILE A 34 2.00 -5.93 -5.47
CA ILE A 34 0.80 -6.57 -6.01
C ILE A 34 -0.36 -5.57 -6.03
N LEU A 35 -0.58 -4.90 -4.92
CA LEU A 35 -1.70 -3.98 -4.79
C LEU A 35 -1.52 -2.74 -5.66
N GLY A 36 -0.29 -2.27 -5.81
CA GLY A 36 -0.01 -1.14 -6.67
C GLY A 36 -0.36 -1.40 -8.13
N LYS A 37 -0.13 -2.64 -8.57
CA LYS A 37 -0.53 -3.03 -9.92
C LYS A 37 -2.04 -3.23 -10.02
N ALA A 38 -2.63 -3.82 -8.98
CA ALA A 38 -4.05 -4.11 -8.97
C ALA A 38 -4.89 -2.85 -9.09
N VAL A 39 -4.53 -1.79 -8.38
CA VAL A 39 -5.36 -0.57 -8.38
C VAL A 39 -5.32 0.17 -9.72
N LYS A 40 -4.42 -0.21 -10.62
CA LYS A 40 -4.39 0.35 -11.96
C LYS A 40 -5.38 -0.34 -12.90
N ASP A 41 -5.83 -1.53 -12.54
CA ASP A 41 -6.78 -2.28 -13.35
C ASP A 41 -8.14 -1.59 -13.30
N ARG A 42 -8.75 -1.45 -14.47
CA ARG A 42 -10.03 -0.74 -14.60
C ARG A 42 -11.12 -1.38 -13.76
N ARG A 43 -11.15 -2.72 -13.72
CA ARG A 43 -12.19 -3.44 -12.99
C ARG A 43 -12.01 -3.26 -11.49
N VAL A 44 -10.76 -3.25 -11.03
CA VAL A 44 -10.46 -3.02 -9.62
C VAL A 44 -10.86 -1.60 -9.24
N LYS A 45 -10.55 -0.62 -10.09
CA LYS A 45 -10.94 0.76 -9.82
C LYS A 45 -12.46 0.88 -9.70
N ALA A 46 -13.19 0.21 -10.59
CA ALA A 46 -14.65 0.23 -10.54
C ALA A 46 -15.17 -0.38 -9.24
N LEU A 47 -14.58 -1.47 -8.81
CA LEU A 47 -14.97 -2.12 -7.56
C LEU A 47 -14.73 -1.19 -6.39
N LEU A 48 -13.57 -0.57 -6.33
CA LEU A 48 -13.21 0.31 -5.23
C LEU A 48 -14.07 1.58 -5.21
N ALA A 49 -14.52 2.03 -6.38
CA ALA A 49 -15.34 3.23 -6.49
C ALA A 49 -16.82 2.96 -6.23
N SER A 50 -17.24 1.72 -6.22
CA SER A 50 -18.66 1.38 -6.11
C SER A 50 -19.20 1.70 -4.73
N PRO A 51 -20.28 2.50 -4.64
CA PRO A 51 -20.90 2.78 -3.34
C PRO A 51 -21.71 1.60 -2.81
N LYS A 52 -21.96 0.59 -3.66
CA LYS A 52 -22.71 -0.58 -3.27
C LYS A 52 -21.86 -1.60 -2.53
N ILE A 53 -20.54 -1.51 -2.65
CA ILE A 53 -19.63 -2.45 -2.01
C ILE A 53 -19.12 -1.83 -0.72
N LYS A 54 -19.24 -2.59 0.37
CA LYS A 54 -18.82 -2.11 1.68
C LYS A 54 -17.30 -2.06 1.77
N LYS A 55 -16.80 -1.18 2.63
CA LYS A 55 -15.36 -1.04 2.81
C LYS A 55 -14.70 -2.37 3.20
N LEU A 56 -15.33 -3.13 4.10
CA LEU A 56 -14.77 -4.41 4.52
C LEU A 56 -14.63 -5.39 3.35
N ASP A 57 -15.60 -5.36 2.43
CA ASP A 57 -15.54 -6.21 1.25
C ASP A 57 -14.43 -5.76 0.30
N LYS A 58 -14.23 -4.46 0.18
CA LYS A 58 -13.14 -3.92 -0.64
C LYS A 58 -11.79 -4.35 -0.08
N ILE A 59 -11.63 -4.23 1.24
CA ILE A 59 -10.39 -4.65 1.91
C ILE A 59 -10.19 -6.15 1.73
N GLY A 60 -11.25 -6.93 1.91
CA GLY A 60 -11.18 -8.37 1.73
C GLY A 60 -10.75 -8.77 0.33
N PHE A 61 -11.28 -8.07 -0.67
CA PHE A 61 -10.86 -8.30 -2.05
C PHE A 61 -9.37 -8.03 -2.24
N LEU A 62 -8.91 -6.87 -1.76
CA LEU A 62 -7.51 -6.48 -1.94
C LEU A 62 -6.58 -7.45 -1.22
N THR A 63 -6.91 -7.83 0.00
CA THR A 63 -6.05 -8.75 0.76
C THR A 63 -6.05 -10.15 0.16
N SER A 64 -7.13 -10.52 -0.55
CA SER A 64 -7.17 -11.83 -1.22
C SER A 64 -6.16 -11.92 -2.36
N LEU A 65 -5.69 -10.79 -2.86
CA LEU A 65 -4.69 -10.76 -3.93
C LEU A 65 -3.29 -11.00 -3.39
N THR A 66 -3.09 -10.80 -2.08
CA THR A 66 -1.81 -11.06 -1.44
C THR A 66 -1.84 -12.47 -0.84
N ASN A 67 -0.67 -13.01 -0.56
CA ASN A 67 -0.59 -14.36 -0.02
C ASN A 67 -0.57 -14.39 1.51
N ASN A 68 -0.61 -13.23 2.14
CA ASN A 68 -0.46 -13.15 3.58
C ASN A 68 -1.67 -12.49 4.22
N LYS A 69 -2.10 -13.07 5.33
CA LYS A 69 -3.09 -12.42 6.16
C LYS A 69 -2.35 -11.51 7.13
N ASN A 70 -2.60 -10.23 7.02
CA ASN A 70 -1.87 -9.24 7.80
C ASN A 70 -2.86 -8.17 8.26
N GLU A 71 -3.15 -8.18 9.55
CA GLU A 71 -4.10 -7.22 10.12
C GLU A 71 -3.61 -5.79 9.97
N LEU A 72 -2.30 -5.59 10.03
CA LEU A 72 -1.75 -4.25 9.86
C LEU A 72 -1.93 -3.76 8.43
N LEU A 73 -1.82 -4.67 7.46
CA LEU A 73 -2.10 -4.33 6.08
C LEU A 73 -3.57 -3.95 5.90
N GLU A 74 -4.47 -4.70 6.53
CA GLU A 74 -5.90 -4.40 6.48
C GLU A 74 -6.18 -3.00 7.03
N SER A 75 -5.57 -2.67 8.17
CA SER A 75 -5.71 -1.34 8.77
C SER A 75 -5.17 -0.26 7.86
N PHE A 76 -4.04 -0.52 7.23
CA PHE A 76 -3.42 0.41 6.29
C PHE A 76 -4.36 0.67 5.10
N LEU A 77 -4.92 -0.39 4.53
CA LEU A 77 -5.85 -0.28 3.42
C LEU A 77 -7.11 0.48 3.82
N SER A 78 -7.58 0.25 5.04
CA SER A 78 -8.75 0.95 5.57
C SER A 78 -8.53 2.47 5.57
N VAL A 79 -7.37 2.90 6.05
CA VAL A 79 -7.02 4.31 6.09
C VAL A 79 -6.93 4.89 4.66
N LEU A 80 -6.31 4.14 3.75
CA LEU A 80 -6.19 4.59 2.37
C LEU A 80 -7.55 4.75 1.70
N ILE A 81 -8.45 3.81 1.96
CA ILE A 81 -9.80 3.87 1.38
C ILE A 81 -10.56 5.06 1.97
N ASP A 82 -10.50 5.24 3.29
CA ASP A 82 -11.19 6.34 3.95
C ASP A 82 -10.72 7.70 3.46
N ASN A 83 -9.42 7.82 3.19
CA ASN A 83 -8.82 9.07 2.75
C ASN A 83 -8.81 9.20 1.23
N LYS A 84 -9.39 8.24 0.52
CA LYS A 84 -9.44 8.21 -0.94
C LYS A 84 -8.06 8.23 -1.58
N LYS A 85 -7.10 7.57 -0.92
CA LYS A 85 -5.72 7.48 -1.39
C LYS A 85 -5.36 6.09 -1.92
N ILE A 86 -6.32 5.16 -1.89
CA ILE A 86 -6.07 3.78 -2.33
C ILE A 86 -5.60 3.72 -3.79
N TYR A 87 -6.05 4.67 -4.61
CA TYR A 87 -5.69 4.70 -6.03
C TYR A 87 -4.24 5.10 -6.26
N TYR A 88 -3.56 5.62 -5.25
CA TYR A 88 -2.16 6.02 -5.32
C TYR A 88 -1.23 4.95 -4.77
N MET A 89 -1.72 3.73 -4.63
CA MET A 89 -0.92 2.65 -4.07
C MET A 89 0.39 2.43 -4.84
N ASP A 90 0.37 2.61 -6.16
CA ASP A 90 1.59 2.46 -6.96
C ASP A 90 2.63 3.51 -6.57
N SER A 91 2.21 4.75 -6.35
CA SER A 91 3.11 5.81 -5.91
C SER A 91 3.60 5.57 -4.49
N ILE A 92 2.72 5.10 -3.62
CA ILE A 92 3.08 4.75 -2.25
C ILE A 92 4.11 3.63 -2.25
N PHE A 93 3.90 2.62 -3.10
CA PHE A 93 4.85 1.52 -3.25
C PHE A 93 6.22 2.03 -3.71
N ASP A 94 6.24 2.90 -4.71
CA ASP A 94 7.49 3.44 -5.24
C ASP A 94 8.28 4.14 -4.15
N LEU A 95 7.61 4.94 -3.32
CA LEU A 95 8.27 5.65 -2.23
C LEU A 95 8.75 4.68 -1.15
N TYR A 96 7.94 3.67 -0.83
CA TYR A 96 8.30 2.65 0.13
C TYR A 96 9.55 1.91 -0.35
N GLN A 97 9.58 1.50 -1.61
CA GLN A 97 10.71 0.81 -2.20
C GLN A 97 11.98 1.66 -2.13
N GLU A 98 11.83 2.95 -2.40
CA GLU A 98 12.93 3.89 -2.31
C GLU A 98 13.50 3.93 -0.89
N MET A 99 12.63 3.95 0.12
CA MET A 99 13.06 3.94 1.51
C MET A 99 13.81 2.66 1.86
N VAL A 100 13.33 1.52 1.36
CA VAL A 100 14.00 0.24 1.58
C VAL A 100 15.40 0.26 0.98
N LEU A 101 15.50 0.73 -0.26
CA LEU A 101 16.79 0.77 -0.95
C LEU A 101 17.76 1.72 -0.28
N ASN A 102 17.27 2.88 0.14
CA ASN A 102 18.13 3.85 0.79
C ASN A 102 18.65 3.35 2.13
N ASN A 103 17.80 2.67 2.89
CA ASN A 103 18.22 2.08 4.15
C ASN A 103 19.26 1.00 3.95
N ASN A 104 19.07 0.17 2.95
CA ASN A 104 20.03 -0.88 2.63
C ASN A 104 21.38 -0.27 2.25
N ASN A 105 21.37 0.80 1.49
CA ASN A 105 22.60 1.49 1.11
C ASN A 105 23.31 2.07 2.33
N ILE A 106 22.55 2.65 3.24
CA ILE A 106 23.10 3.21 4.48
C ILE A 106 23.71 2.10 5.33
N THR A 107 23.01 0.96 5.41
CA THR A 107 23.45 -0.17 6.18
C THR A 107 24.76 -0.74 5.65
N ILE A 108 24.88 -0.79 4.34
CA ILE A 108 26.07 -1.33 3.69
C ILE A 108 27.26 -0.38 3.88
N ALA A 109 27.00 0.88 3.80
CA ALA A 109 28.04 1.89 3.94
C ALA A 109 28.56 1.95 5.35
#